data_9bb3cc42a96541636c482b96b4a39257
#
_entry.id   9bb3cc42a96541636c482b96b4a39257
#
_cell.length_a   1.000
_cell.length_b   1.000
_cell.length_c   1.000
_cell.angle_alpha   90.00
_cell.angle_beta   90.00
_cell.angle_gamma   90.00
#
_symmetry.space_group_name_H-M   'P 1'
#
loop_
_entity.id
_entity.type
_entity.pdbx_description
1 polymer ?
#
loop_
_entity_poly.entity_id
_entity_poly.type
_entity_poly.pdbx_seq_one_letter_code
_entity_poly.pdbx_strand_id
1 'polypeptide(L)'
;MRSKTFASVVFGIALVCASTAGVAASGDKHAKVFYRYVNSDGVKVLHHSIPPQYAQKGYDIVSLSGKLVKRVPPALSAEEAAAKEEALKRSEHLAMWDRQLRRRYSSVADIEAAKKRKLNVLDTNILVLNSNITTTKTSIENQQLKAADVERTGRDVPQALLNVLRSLENDLEDSQEQVRLRLLEYQEVSDKFERDKRRFEVIS
;
A
#
# COMPACT_ATOMS: atom_id res chain seq x y z
N MET A 1 -28.89 -33.67 29.98
CA MET A 1 -28.49 -35.05 30.34
C MET A 1 -27.43 -35.53 29.35
N ARG A 2 -26.33 -35.87 29.82
CA ARG A 2 -25.20 -36.76 29.58
C ARG A 2 -23.85 -36.04 29.53
N SER A 3 -23.25 -36.08 30.71
CA SER A 3 -21.82 -35.90 30.99
C SER A 3 -20.99 -37.03 30.36
N LYS A 4 -19.79 -36.74 29.91
CA LYS A 4 -18.66 -37.70 29.81
C LYS A 4 -17.36 -36.90 30.03
N THR A 5 -16.89 -36.90 31.23
CA THR A 5 -15.77 -37.61 31.89
C THR A 5 -14.38 -37.36 31.25
N PHE A 6 -13.59 -36.72 32.07
CA PHE A 6 -12.13 -36.60 32.07
C PHE A 6 -11.42 -37.96 31.92
N ALA A 7 -10.34 -37.99 31.14
CA ALA A 7 -9.30 -39.00 31.26
C ALA A 7 -7.96 -38.27 31.42
N SER A 8 -7.47 -38.27 32.63
CA SER A 8 -6.15 -37.85 33.08
C SER A 8 -5.16 -38.94 32.66
N VAL A 9 -4.14 -38.61 31.86
CA VAL A 9 -2.97 -39.47 31.64
C VAL A 9 -1.76 -38.78 32.23
N VAL A 10 -1.40 -39.30 33.42
CA VAL A 10 -0.12 -39.03 34.08
C VAL A 10 0.92 -39.90 33.36
N PHE A 11 1.94 -39.28 32.73
CA PHE A 11 3.10 -40.04 32.25
C PHE A 11 4.39 -39.45 32.78
N GLY A 12 5.20 -40.37 33.29
CA GLY A 12 6.29 -40.25 34.20
C GLY A 12 7.45 -39.36 33.78
N ILE A 13 8.07 -38.85 34.82
CA ILE A 13 9.33 -38.12 34.81
C ILE A 13 10.47 -39.13 34.62
N ALA A 14 11.11 -39.13 33.48
CA ALA A 14 12.41 -39.75 33.28
C ALA A 14 13.50 -38.68 33.45
N LEU A 15 14.19 -38.68 34.54
CA LEU A 15 15.33 -37.84 34.86
C LEU A 15 16.55 -38.32 34.00
N VAL A 16 16.83 -37.64 32.89
CA VAL A 16 18.04 -37.82 32.13
C VAL A 16 19.05 -36.77 32.59
N CYS A 17 20.04 -37.18 33.36
CA CYS A 17 21.26 -36.43 33.65
C CYS A 17 22.05 -36.27 32.34
N ALA A 18 21.88 -35.17 31.63
CA ALA A 18 22.76 -34.76 30.53
C ALA A 18 23.88 -33.92 31.07
N SER A 19 25.07 -34.43 30.92
CA SER A 19 26.35 -33.83 31.21
C SER A 19 26.44 -32.44 30.57
N THR A 20 26.57 -31.39 31.36
CA THR A 20 26.90 -30.04 30.91
C THR A 20 28.33 -30.02 30.39
N ALA A 21 28.50 -30.24 29.11
CA ALA A 21 29.73 -29.80 28.42
C ALA A 21 29.77 -28.27 28.53
N GLY A 22 30.67 -27.78 29.36
CA GLY A 22 30.93 -26.37 29.51
C GLY A 22 31.30 -25.77 28.15
N VAL A 23 30.41 -25.00 27.58
CA VAL A 23 30.75 -24.05 26.53
C VAL A 23 31.65 -23.01 27.21
N ALA A 24 32.95 -23.13 27.00
CA ALA A 24 33.89 -22.08 27.34
C ALA A 24 33.40 -20.81 26.59
N ALA A 25 32.80 -19.91 27.33
CA ALA A 25 32.56 -18.56 26.86
C ALA A 25 33.96 -18.01 26.52
N SER A 26 34.23 -17.91 25.23
CA SER A 26 35.36 -17.14 24.72
C SER A 26 35.18 -15.72 25.24
N GLY A 27 35.84 -15.42 26.34
CA GLY A 27 35.87 -14.09 26.90
C GLY A 27 36.35 -13.16 25.82
N ASP A 28 35.43 -12.36 25.35
CA ASP A 28 35.70 -11.26 24.43
C ASP A 28 36.71 -10.36 25.15
N LYS A 29 38.00 -10.55 24.81
CA LYS A 29 39.06 -9.67 25.29
C LYS A 29 38.71 -8.33 24.73
N HIS A 30 38.06 -7.46 25.53
CA HIS A 30 37.83 -6.06 25.20
C HIS A 30 39.17 -5.47 24.77
N ALA A 31 39.45 -5.54 23.49
CA ALA A 31 40.64 -4.93 22.92
C ALA A 31 40.57 -3.45 23.32
N LYS A 32 41.53 -3.00 24.11
CA LYS A 32 41.61 -1.59 24.52
C LYS A 32 41.66 -0.76 23.26
N VAL A 33 40.55 -0.02 22.98
CA VAL A 33 40.42 0.84 21.82
C VAL A 33 40.49 2.30 22.25
N PHE A 34 40.89 3.16 21.34
CA PHE A 34 40.87 4.59 21.51
C PHE A 34 39.95 5.19 20.48
N TYR A 35 39.40 6.34 20.82
CA TYR A 35 38.54 7.15 19.96
C TYR A 35 39.36 8.32 19.46
N ARG A 36 39.51 8.43 18.13
CA ARG A 36 40.16 9.56 17.48
C ARG A 36 39.13 10.46 16.86
N TYR A 37 39.02 11.67 17.37
CA TYR A 37 38.07 12.69 16.93
C TYR A 37 38.73 14.06 16.75
N VAL A 38 38.08 15.00 16.10
CA VAL A 38 38.55 16.37 15.93
C VAL A 38 37.85 17.25 16.98
N ASN A 39 38.61 17.99 17.79
CA ASN A 39 38.06 18.91 18.78
C ASN A 39 37.61 20.23 18.13
N SER A 40 37.12 21.20 18.95
CA SER A 40 36.71 22.53 18.49
C SER A 40 37.83 23.32 17.80
N ASP A 41 39.07 23.09 18.14
CA ASP A 41 40.24 23.78 17.62
C ASP A 41 40.80 23.15 16.34
N GLY A 42 40.08 22.15 15.78
CA GLY A 42 40.50 21.44 14.57
C GLY A 42 41.58 20.39 14.81
N VAL A 43 41.97 20.11 16.07
CA VAL A 43 43.02 19.19 16.43
C VAL A 43 42.50 17.76 16.57
N LYS A 44 43.23 16.77 16.02
CA LYS A 44 42.93 15.35 16.21
C LYS A 44 43.34 14.91 17.61
N VAL A 45 42.34 14.52 18.40
CA VAL A 45 42.51 14.02 19.77
C VAL A 45 42.31 12.52 19.81
N LEU A 46 43.16 11.84 20.57
CA LEU A 46 43.04 10.40 20.85
C LEU A 46 42.73 10.23 22.35
N HIS A 47 41.60 9.61 22.67
CA HIS A 47 41.15 9.46 24.05
C HIS A 47 40.42 8.13 24.26
N HIS A 48 40.32 7.66 25.51
CA HIS A 48 39.61 6.43 25.86
C HIS A 48 38.06 6.57 25.78
N SER A 49 37.59 7.79 25.80
CA SER A 49 36.15 8.11 25.68
C SER A 49 35.98 9.28 24.76
N ILE A 50 34.79 9.41 24.15
CA ILE A 50 34.43 10.55 23.32
C ILE A 50 33.42 11.42 24.04
N PRO A 51 33.67 12.74 24.20
CA PRO A 51 32.68 13.66 24.74
C PRO A 51 31.44 13.72 23.81
N PRO A 52 30.20 13.78 24.37
CA PRO A 52 28.96 13.75 23.59
C PRO A 52 28.89 14.78 22.45
N GLN A 53 29.45 15.95 22.66
CA GLN A 53 29.50 17.06 21.69
C GLN A 53 30.34 16.75 20.44
N TYR A 54 31.28 15.82 20.49
CA TYR A 54 32.11 15.39 19.36
C TYR A 54 31.63 14.08 18.73
N ALA A 55 30.85 13.28 19.46
CA ALA A 55 30.31 12.02 18.96
C ALA A 55 29.48 12.20 17.69
N GLN A 56 28.73 13.31 17.62
CA GLN A 56 27.90 13.65 16.45
C GLN A 56 28.70 14.09 15.22
N LYS A 57 29.95 14.57 15.39
CA LYS A 57 30.80 15.01 14.29
C LYS A 57 31.55 13.87 13.59
N GLY A 58 31.34 12.63 14.06
CA GLY A 58 32.05 11.47 13.57
C GLY A 58 33.41 11.28 14.22
N TYR A 59 33.87 10.01 14.27
CA TYR A 59 35.13 9.62 14.89
C TYR A 59 35.65 8.30 14.35
N ASP A 60 36.94 8.04 14.57
CA ASP A 60 37.58 6.80 14.27
C ASP A 60 37.80 5.99 15.55
N ILE A 61 37.53 4.71 15.53
CA ILE A 61 37.94 3.76 16.58
C ILE A 61 39.27 3.15 16.13
N VAL A 62 40.31 3.30 16.95
CA VAL A 62 41.67 2.80 16.66
C VAL A 62 42.16 1.86 17.75
N SER A 63 42.96 0.91 17.36
CA SER A 63 43.62 -0.03 18.32
C SER A 63 44.73 0.68 19.09
N LEU A 64 45.26 0.02 20.12
CA LEU A 64 46.46 0.44 20.86
C LEU A 64 47.69 0.72 19.95
N SER A 65 47.77 0.03 18.81
CA SER A 65 48.84 0.22 17.83
C SER A 65 48.54 1.37 16.83
N GLY A 66 47.41 2.12 17.00
CA GLY A 66 47.01 3.20 16.10
C GLY A 66 46.33 2.75 14.81
N LYS A 67 46.13 1.44 14.62
CA LYS A 67 45.46 0.91 13.43
C LYS A 67 43.97 1.21 13.50
N LEU A 68 43.41 1.73 12.40
CA LEU A 68 41.96 1.97 12.28
C LEU A 68 41.20 0.64 12.39
N VAL A 69 40.29 0.56 13.36
CA VAL A 69 39.38 -0.58 13.57
C VAL A 69 38.06 -0.31 12.90
N LYS A 70 37.48 0.90 13.13
CA LYS A 70 36.21 1.31 12.58
C LYS A 70 36.13 2.83 12.43
N ARG A 71 35.50 3.30 11.39
CA ARG A 71 35.13 4.71 11.23
C ARG A 71 33.65 4.89 11.48
N VAL A 72 33.29 5.82 12.36
CA VAL A 72 31.91 6.24 12.61
C VAL A 72 31.71 7.59 11.92
N PRO A 73 30.90 7.66 10.87
CA PRO A 73 30.66 8.90 10.15
C PRO A 73 29.91 9.92 11.04
N PRO A 74 29.90 11.20 10.69
CA PRO A 74 29.06 12.20 11.33
C PRO A 74 27.59 11.79 11.35
N ALA A 75 26.88 12.20 12.40
CA ALA A 75 25.43 12.07 12.42
C ALA A 75 24.84 12.87 11.25
N LEU A 76 23.84 12.29 10.62
CA LEU A 76 23.11 12.98 9.54
C LEU A 76 22.43 14.23 10.09
N SER A 77 22.37 15.27 9.30
CA SER A 77 21.49 16.40 9.60
C SER A 77 20.03 15.95 9.64
N ALA A 78 19.15 16.73 10.26
CA ALA A 78 17.72 16.40 10.31
C ALA A 78 17.13 16.24 8.89
N GLU A 79 17.58 17.06 7.96
CA GLU A 79 17.15 17.01 6.56
C GLU A 79 17.67 15.73 5.85
N GLU A 80 18.95 15.40 6.01
CA GLU A 80 19.53 14.18 5.45
C GLU A 80 18.91 12.91 6.06
N ALA A 81 18.61 12.94 7.37
CA ALA A 81 17.94 11.84 8.05
C ALA A 81 16.51 11.65 7.51
N ALA A 82 15.76 12.73 7.33
CA ALA A 82 14.42 12.70 6.74
C ALA A 82 14.46 12.20 5.29
N ALA A 83 15.39 12.70 4.47
CA ALA A 83 15.55 12.24 3.09
C ALA A 83 15.91 10.76 2.99
N LYS A 84 16.77 10.28 3.89
CA LYS A 84 17.14 8.86 3.97
C LYS A 84 15.96 7.98 4.40
N GLU A 85 15.18 8.45 5.36
CA GLU A 85 13.97 7.75 5.81
C GLU A 85 12.93 7.65 4.68
N GLU A 86 12.70 8.73 3.96
CA GLU A 86 11.82 8.72 2.78
C GLU A 86 12.32 7.79 1.67
N ALA A 87 13.63 7.79 1.42
CA ALA A 87 14.23 6.88 0.45
C ALA A 87 14.04 5.42 0.86
N LEU A 88 14.19 5.11 2.14
CA LEU A 88 13.95 3.78 2.70
C LEU A 88 12.49 3.37 2.53
N LYS A 89 11.55 4.22 2.94
CA LYS A 89 10.11 3.99 2.77
C LYS A 89 9.72 3.73 1.31
N ARG A 90 10.29 4.53 0.38
CA ARG A 90 10.08 4.31 -1.07
C ARG A 90 10.60 2.95 -1.53
N SER A 91 11.80 2.56 -1.10
CA SER A 91 12.40 1.27 -1.45
C SER A 91 11.60 0.09 -0.90
N GLU A 92 11.12 0.18 0.34
CA GLU A 92 10.27 -0.83 0.96
C GLU A 92 8.91 -0.96 0.25
N HIS A 93 8.30 0.17 -0.11
CA HIS A 93 7.05 0.18 -0.87
C HIS A 93 7.22 -0.49 -2.25
N LEU A 94 8.29 -0.16 -2.97
CA LEU A 94 8.62 -0.82 -4.24
C LEU A 94 8.83 -2.32 -4.07
N ALA A 95 9.59 -2.72 -3.04
CA ALA A 95 9.85 -4.14 -2.78
C ALA A 95 8.57 -4.90 -2.39
N MET A 96 7.62 -4.25 -1.69
CA MET A 96 6.31 -4.86 -1.42
C MET A 96 5.47 -5.00 -2.70
N TRP A 97 5.45 -3.97 -3.54
CA TRP A 97 4.75 -4.02 -4.82
C TRP A 97 5.31 -5.13 -5.73
N ASP A 98 6.63 -5.25 -5.84
CA ASP A 98 7.31 -6.31 -6.61
C ASP A 98 6.91 -7.71 -6.12
N ARG A 99 6.91 -7.93 -4.80
CA ARG A 99 6.47 -9.20 -4.23
C ARG A 99 5.00 -9.50 -4.55
N GLN A 100 4.12 -8.49 -4.51
CA GLN A 100 2.71 -8.66 -4.86
C GLN A 100 2.53 -9.00 -6.32
N LEU A 101 3.26 -8.35 -7.23
CA LEU A 101 3.20 -8.63 -8.66
C LEU A 101 3.64 -10.07 -8.96
N ARG A 102 4.80 -10.49 -8.45
CA ARG A 102 5.32 -11.85 -8.64
C ARG A 102 4.43 -12.94 -8.03
N ARG A 103 3.71 -12.64 -6.95
CA ARG A 103 2.74 -13.58 -6.35
C ARG A 103 1.45 -13.69 -7.14
N ARG A 104 1.08 -12.65 -7.86
CA ARG A 104 -0.22 -12.55 -8.56
C ARG A 104 -0.13 -12.96 -10.01
N TYR A 105 1.00 -12.72 -10.66
CA TYR A 105 1.19 -12.89 -12.09
C TYR A 105 2.46 -13.67 -12.37
N SER A 106 2.38 -14.58 -13.35
CA SER A 106 3.51 -15.39 -13.84
C SER A 106 4.15 -14.75 -15.06
N SER A 107 3.42 -13.89 -15.78
CA SER A 107 3.87 -13.28 -17.03
C SER A 107 3.16 -11.95 -17.28
N VAL A 108 3.71 -11.16 -18.20
CA VAL A 108 3.05 -9.95 -18.73
C VAL A 108 1.69 -10.30 -19.36
N ALA A 109 1.60 -11.44 -20.03
CA ALA A 109 0.34 -11.90 -20.63
C ALA A 109 -0.76 -12.13 -19.58
N ASP A 110 -0.40 -12.59 -18.38
CA ASP A 110 -1.36 -12.76 -17.28
C ASP A 110 -1.92 -11.41 -16.80
N ILE A 111 -1.07 -10.38 -16.75
CA ILE A 111 -1.47 -9.01 -16.40
C ILE A 111 -2.44 -8.46 -17.44
N GLU A 112 -2.12 -8.63 -18.73
CA GLU A 112 -2.98 -8.21 -19.83
C GLU A 112 -4.33 -8.95 -19.81
N ALA A 113 -4.32 -10.24 -19.57
CA ALA A 113 -5.55 -11.03 -19.45
C ALA A 113 -6.40 -10.59 -18.24
N ALA A 114 -5.75 -10.28 -17.11
CA ALA A 114 -6.44 -9.76 -15.92
C ALA A 114 -7.02 -8.36 -16.17
N LYS A 115 -6.26 -7.47 -16.83
CA LYS A 115 -6.74 -6.15 -17.28
C LYS A 115 -7.99 -6.31 -18.14
N LYS A 116 -7.90 -7.11 -19.21
CA LYS A 116 -9.01 -7.34 -20.13
C LYS A 116 -10.27 -7.82 -19.41
N ARG A 117 -10.13 -8.81 -18.52
CA ARG A 117 -11.29 -9.30 -17.72
C ARG A 117 -11.91 -8.20 -16.87
N LYS A 118 -11.09 -7.39 -16.20
CA LYS A 118 -11.60 -6.33 -15.32
C LYS A 118 -12.28 -5.21 -16.13
N LEU A 119 -11.69 -4.81 -17.26
CA LEU A 119 -12.26 -3.78 -18.13
C LEU A 119 -13.56 -4.26 -18.79
N ASN A 120 -13.63 -5.52 -19.24
CA ASN A 120 -14.87 -6.07 -19.82
C ASN A 120 -16.06 -6.02 -18.83
N VAL A 121 -15.82 -6.21 -17.55
CA VAL A 121 -16.88 -6.06 -16.52
C VAL A 121 -17.38 -4.61 -16.45
N LEU A 122 -16.46 -3.65 -16.50
CA LEU A 122 -16.82 -2.23 -16.49
C LEU A 122 -17.54 -1.83 -17.77
N ASP A 123 -17.06 -2.29 -18.92
CA ASP A 123 -17.73 -2.06 -20.21
C ASP A 123 -19.15 -2.60 -20.21
N THR A 124 -19.36 -3.80 -19.69
CA THR A 124 -20.71 -4.40 -19.57
C THR A 124 -21.59 -3.55 -18.66
N ASN A 125 -21.08 -3.07 -17.54
CA ASN A 125 -21.85 -2.19 -16.64
C ASN A 125 -22.21 -0.88 -17.31
N ILE A 126 -21.28 -0.25 -18.04
CA ILE A 126 -21.51 0.98 -18.79
C ILE A 126 -22.58 0.75 -19.88
N LEU A 127 -22.51 -0.40 -20.57
CA LEU A 127 -23.51 -0.75 -21.60
C LEU A 127 -24.91 -0.87 -21.00
N VAL A 128 -25.06 -1.52 -19.86
CA VAL A 128 -26.35 -1.64 -19.15
C VAL A 128 -26.87 -0.27 -18.73
N LEU A 129 -26.02 0.57 -18.14
CA LEU A 129 -26.40 1.92 -17.75
C LEU A 129 -26.84 2.77 -18.94
N ASN A 130 -26.14 2.71 -20.08
CA ASN A 130 -26.52 3.41 -21.29
C ASN A 130 -27.85 2.89 -21.88
N SER A 131 -28.13 1.60 -21.77
CA SER A 131 -29.43 1.02 -22.14
C SER A 131 -30.54 1.56 -21.24
N ASN A 132 -30.32 1.64 -19.93
CA ASN A 132 -31.28 2.24 -18.99
C ASN A 132 -31.53 3.71 -19.31
N ILE A 133 -30.47 4.49 -19.56
CA ILE A 133 -30.59 5.91 -19.98
C ILE A 133 -31.48 6.05 -21.21
N THR A 134 -31.26 5.19 -22.22
CA THR A 134 -32.09 5.22 -23.45
C THR A 134 -33.55 4.91 -23.14
N THR A 135 -33.81 3.90 -22.33
CA THR A 135 -35.16 3.53 -21.91
C THR A 135 -35.87 4.65 -21.12
N THR A 136 -35.13 5.25 -20.17
CA THR A 136 -35.62 6.36 -19.36
C THR A 136 -35.94 7.58 -20.22
N LYS A 137 -35.07 7.93 -21.18
CA LYS A 137 -35.33 9.02 -22.15
C LYS A 137 -36.60 8.78 -22.95
N THR A 138 -36.80 7.58 -23.50
CA THR A 138 -38.00 7.21 -24.21
C THR A 138 -39.25 7.30 -23.31
N SER A 139 -39.13 6.94 -22.03
CA SER A 139 -40.20 7.06 -21.04
C SER A 139 -40.54 8.53 -20.78
N ILE A 140 -39.56 9.41 -20.65
CA ILE A 140 -39.76 10.86 -20.49
C ILE A 140 -40.47 11.42 -21.71
N GLU A 141 -40.00 11.12 -22.91
CA GLU A 141 -40.65 11.56 -24.17
C GLU A 141 -42.14 11.17 -24.24
N ASN A 142 -42.42 9.90 -23.89
CA ASN A 142 -43.81 9.41 -23.86
C ASN A 142 -44.69 10.14 -22.82
N GLN A 143 -44.15 10.48 -21.64
CA GLN A 143 -44.89 11.21 -20.64
C GLN A 143 -45.06 12.69 -21.04
N GLN A 144 -44.07 13.29 -21.69
CA GLN A 144 -44.16 14.65 -22.24
C GLN A 144 -45.24 14.75 -23.33
N LEU A 145 -45.31 13.75 -24.22
CA LEU A 145 -46.39 13.68 -25.21
C LEU A 145 -47.78 13.62 -24.56
N LYS A 146 -47.94 12.80 -23.50
CA LYS A 146 -49.21 12.76 -22.75
C LYS A 146 -49.56 14.11 -22.09
N ALA A 147 -48.54 14.79 -21.53
CA ALA A 147 -48.74 16.12 -20.95
C ALA A 147 -49.22 17.12 -22.03
N ALA A 148 -48.55 17.14 -23.19
CA ALA A 148 -48.92 18.00 -24.31
C ALA A 148 -50.33 17.70 -24.82
N ASP A 149 -50.76 16.44 -24.85
CA ASP A 149 -52.14 16.09 -25.25
C ASP A 149 -53.18 16.61 -24.27
N VAL A 150 -52.89 16.58 -22.95
CA VAL A 150 -53.77 17.17 -21.93
C VAL A 150 -53.91 18.70 -22.12
N GLU A 151 -52.78 19.38 -22.30
CA GLU A 151 -52.75 20.83 -22.52
C GLU A 151 -53.51 21.25 -23.78
N ARG A 152 -53.37 20.47 -24.86
CA ARG A 152 -54.15 20.73 -26.08
C ARG A 152 -55.69 20.71 -25.89
N THR A 153 -56.14 19.96 -24.87
CA THR A 153 -57.58 19.95 -24.54
C THR A 153 -57.98 21.09 -23.61
N GLY A 154 -57.10 22.04 -23.32
CA GLY A 154 -57.33 23.18 -22.43
C GLY A 154 -57.39 22.78 -20.93
N ARG A 155 -56.94 21.63 -20.57
CA ARG A 155 -56.92 21.15 -19.17
C ARG A 155 -55.51 21.28 -18.58
N ASP A 156 -55.45 21.48 -17.26
CA ASP A 156 -54.19 21.46 -16.54
C ASP A 156 -53.60 20.05 -16.53
N VAL A 157 -52.29 19.96 -16.63
CA VAL A 157 -51.54 18.68 -16.51
C VAL A 157 -51.68 18.13 -15.08
N PRO A 158 -52.14 16.88 -14.91
CA PRO A 158 -52.31 16.30 -13.60
C PRO A 158 -50.98 16.26 -12.82
N GLN A 159 -51.05 16.63 -11.54
CA GLN A 159 -49.84 16.62 -10.66
C GLN A 159 -49.15 15.25 -10.61
N ALA A 160 -49.94 14.17 -10.72
CA ALA A 160 -49.37 12.82 -10.79
C ALA A 160 -48.42 12.63 -11.99
N LEU A 161 -48.79 13.18 -13.17
CA LEU A 161 -47.96 13.12 -14.38
C LEU A 161 -46.65 13.93 -14.22
N LEU A 162 -46.77 15.13 -13.64
CA LEU A 162 -45.61 15.99 -13.33
C LEU A 162 -44.65 15.30 -12.33
N ASN A 163 -45.20 14.60 -11.34
CA ASN A 163 -44.39 13.86 -10.39
C ASN A 163 -43.65 12.69 -11.06
N VAL A 164 -44.30 11.97 -11.99
CA VAL A 164 -43.65 10.89 -12.76
C VAL A 164 -42.55 11.45 -13.65
N LEU A 165 -42.77 12.56 -14.33
CA LEU A 165 -41.75 13.22 -15.16
C LEU A 165 -40.52 13.58 -14.30
N ARG A 166 -40.73 14.24 -13.17
CA ARG A 166 -39.63 14.60 -12.25
C ARG A 166 -38.84 13.38 -11.75
N SER A 167 -39.55 12.30 -11.44
CA SER A 167 -38.88 11.06 -11.01
C SER A 167 -38.01 10.49 -12.12
N LEU A 168 -38.52 10.43 -13.36
CA LEU A 168 -37.76 9.92 -14.51
C LEU A 168 -36.55 10.82 -14.85
N GLU A 169 -36.69 12.14 -14.70
CA GLU A 169 -35.58 13.08 -14.90
C GLU A 169 -34.48 12.87 -13.88
N ASN A 170 -34.84 12.67 -12.60
CA ASN A 170 -33.85 12.33 -11.54
C ASN A 170 -33.19 10.99 -11.82
N ASP A 171 -33.93 9.94 -12.20
CA ASP A 171 -33.40 8.63 -12.56
C ASP A 171 -32.44 8.73 -13.76
N LEU A 172 -32.73 9.61 -14.72
CA LEU A 172 -31.86 9.88 -15.85
C LEU A 172 -30.55 10.54 -15.41
N GLU A 173 -30.62 11.57 -14.57
CA GLU A 173 -29.45 12.27 -14.02
C GLU A 173 -28.56 11.30 -13.23
N ASP A 174 -29.15 10.52 -12.33
CA ASP A 174 -28.43 9.51 -11.53
C ASP A 174 -27.72 8.46 -12.41
N SER A 175 -28.42 7.98 -13.46
CA SER A 175 -27.85 7.01 -14.39
C SER A 175 -26.68 7.60 -15.20
N GLN A 176 -26.76 8.85 -15.61
CA GLN A 176 -25.70 9.56 -16.32
C GLN A 176 -24.47 9.76 -15.41
N GLU A 177 -24.69 10.14 -14.15
CA GLU A 177 -23.61 10.27 -13.18
C GLU A 177 -22.92 8.92 -12.91
N GLN A 178 -23.69 7.83 -12.81
CA GLN A 178 -23.12 6.49 -12.69
C GLN A 178 -22.25 6.11 -13.89
N VAL A 179 -22.65 6.42 -15.12
CA VAL A 179 -21.82 6.21 -16.31
C VAL A 179 -20.51 6.99 -16.20
N ARG A 180 -20.59 8.27 -15.81
CA ARG A 180 -19.40 9.10 -15.61
C ARG A 180 -18.43 8.48 -14.60
N LEU A 181 -18.93 8.01 -13.46
CA LEU A 181 -18.12 7.37 -12.43
C LEU A 181 -17.49 6.05 -12.91
N ARG A 182 -18.24 5.24 -13.69
CA ARG A 182 -17.68 3.99 -14.27
C ARG A 182 -16.62 4.25 -15.32
N LEU A 183 -16.73 5.32 -16.10
CA LEU A 183 -15.68 5.72 -17.05
C LEU A 183 -14.40 6.17 -16.32
N LEU A 184 -14.52 6.88 -15.21
CA LEU A 184 -13.36 7.21 -14.37
C LEU A 184 -12.71 5.95 -13.78
N GLU A 185 -13.54 5.03 -13.23
CA GLU A 185 -13.02 3.74 -12.72
C GLU A 185 -12.30 2.94 -13.83
N TYR A 186 -12.85 2.94 -15.03
CA TYR A 186 -12.24 2.28 -16.20
C TYR A 186 -10.84 2.82 -16.48
N GLN A 187 -10.70 4.15 -16.48
CA GLN A 187 -9.43 4.83 -16.69
C GLN A 187 -8.42 4.46 -15.58
N GLU A 188 -8.83 4.60 -14.32
CA GLU A 188 -7.99 4.28 -13.16
C GLU A 188 -7.50 2.82 -13.17
N VAL A 189 -8.41 1.89 -13.47
CA VAL A 189 -8.09 0.47 -13.60
C VAL A 189 -7.12 0.23 -14.73
N SER A 190 -7.36 0.81 -15.91
CA SER A 190 -6.47 0.71 -17.05
C SER A 190 -5.06 1.20 -16.71
N ASP A 191 -4.96 2.41 -16.14
CA ASP A 191 -3.68 3.02 -15.77
C ASP A 191 -2.94 2.22 -14.70
N LYS A 192 -3.67 1.65 -13.74
CA LYS A 192 -3.09 0.77 -12.73
C LYS A 192 -2.44 -0.46 -13.37
N PHE A 193 -3.15 -1.15 -14.26
CA PHE A 193 -2.62 -2.33 -14.94
C PHE A 193 -1.43 -2.00 -15.85
N GLU A 194 -1.43 -0.83 -16.49
CA GLU A 194 -0.27 -0.37 -17.26
C GLU A 194 0.96 -0.09 -16.38
N ARG A 195 0.77 0.47 -15.18
CA ARG A 195 1.86 0.62 -14.21
C ARG A 195 2.36 -0.74 -13.72
N ASP A 196 1.45 -1.66 -13.39
CA ASP A 196 1.78 -3.01 -12.95
C ASP A 196 2.59 -3.77 -14.02
N LYS A 197 2.17 -3.66 -15.30
CA LYS A 197 2.87 -4.24 -16.44
C LYS A 197 4.29 -3.71 -16.58
N ARG A 198 4.46 -2.37 -16.67
CA ARG A 198 5.79 -1.75 -16.78
C ARG A 198 6.70 -2.14 -15.61
N ARG A 199 6.15 -2.23 -14.40
CA ARG A 199 6.94 -2.66 -13.24
C ARG A 199 7.32 -4.13 -13.33
N PHE A 200 6.41 -4.98 -13.75
CA PHE A 200 6.66 -6.41 -13.92
C PHE A 200 7.75 -6.69 -14.95
N GLU A 201 7.77 -5.98 -16.07
CA GLU A 201 8.82 -6.06 -17.10
C GLU A 201 10.21 -5.74 -16.56
N VAL A 202 10.31 -4.89 -15.53
CA VAL A 202 11.60 -4.54 -14.89
C VAL A 202 12.08 -5.60 -13.90
N ILE A 203 11.16 -6.36 -13.28
CA ILE A 203 11.47 -7.29 -12.18
C ILE A 203 11.43 -8.77 -12.57
N SER A 204 11.01 -9.10 -13.80
CA SER A 204 10.90 -10.47 -14.32
C SER A 204 12.19 -11.01 -14.95
#